data_3db68b7acdf3b2507fb27c1ff8ccc019
#
_entry.id   3db68b7acdf3b2507fb27c1ff8ccc019
#
_cell.length_a   1.000
_cell.length_b   1.000
_cell.length_c   1.000
_cell.angle_alpha   90.00
_cell.angle_beta   90.00
_cell.angle_gamma   90.00
#
_symmetry.space_group_name_H-M   'P 1'
#
loop_
_entity.id
_entity.type
_entity.pdbx_description
1 polymer ?
#
loop_
_entity_poly.entity_id
_entity_poly.type
_entity_poly.pdbx_seq_one_letter_code
_entity_poly.pdbx_strand_id
1 'polypeptide(L)'
;QRAGAAADRVAAQLQAGEIPLIGRTEAQVSADISARLIAEGHDVVNFAIVAAGENAASPHHHPGARVIRAGEIVLCDFGGTMADYCSDITRCVFLGTPPSDVADAYAVLKEAQAASVASAVIGATCESVDAAARDIIAKAGFGEYFVHRTGHGIGMEAHEEPYIVAGNILPLAHGHAFSIEPGIYIPGRFGMRLEDIVVATADGPLPMNTASHDLVVLA
;
A
#
# COMPACT_ATOMS: atom_id res chain seq x y z
N GLN A 1 -14.16 -2.94 8.14
CA GLN A 1 -14.79 -2.78 6.81
C GLN A 1 -15.14 -1.32 6.49
N ARG A 2 -15.88 -0.57 7.36
CA ARG A 2 -16.31 0.81 7.06
C ARG A 2 -15.12 1.75 6.80
N ALA A 3 -14.09 1.71 7.66
CA ALA A 3 -12.89 2.53 7.51
C ALA A 3 -12.14 2.19 6.21
N GLY A 4 -11.93 0.89 5.90
CA GLY A 4 -11.33 0.44 4.64
C GLY A 4 -12.12 0.88 3.41
N ALA A 5 -13.45 0.74 3.43
CA ALA A 5 -14.30 1.17 2.32
C ALA A 5 -14.27 2.71 2.10
N ALA A 6 -14.07 3.50 3.15
CA ALA A 6 -13.89 4.94 3.02
C ALA A 6 -12.53 5.28 2.40
N ALA A 7 -11.46 4.61 2.81
CA ALA A 7 -10.15 4.74 2.19
C ALA A 7 -10.16 4.29 0.71
N ASP A 8 -10.85 3.19 0.38
CA ASP A 8 -11.05 2.72 -0.99
C ASP A 8 -11.69 3.77 -1.90
N ARG A 9 -12.66 4.54 -1.40
CA ARG A 9 -13.28 5.60 -2.22
C ARG A 9 -12.29 6.72 -2.55
N VAL A 10 -11.39 7.06 -1.63
CA VAL A 10 -10.30 8.02 -1.91
C VAL A 10 -9.30 7.43 -2.91
N ALA A 11 -8.94 6.15 -2.76
CA ALA A 11 -8.08 5.46 -3.72
C ALA A 11 -8.72 5.39 -5.12
N ALA A 12 -10.03 5.14 -5.22
CA ALA A 12 -10.75 5.16 -6.48
C ALA A 12 -10.75 6.55 -7.12
N GLN A 13 -10.92 7.63 -6.33
CA GLN A 13 -10.81 9.02 -6.82
C GLN A 13 -9.41 9.33 -7.35
N LEU A 14 -8.35 8.84 -6.66
CA LEU A 14 -6.97 8.95 -7.14
C LEU A 14 -6.81 8.25 -8.50
N GLN A 15 -7.25 7.00 -8.59
CA GLN A 15 -7.15 6.18 -9.80
C GLN A 15 -8.02 6.70 -10.95
N ALA A 16 -9.11 7.37 -10.67
CA ALA A 16 -9.94 8.05 -11.66
C ALA A 16 -9.37 9.39 -12.15
N GLY A 17 -8.25 9.85 -11.57
CA GLY A 17 -7.65 11.16 -11.90
C GLY A 17 -8.41 12.36 -11.33
N GLU A 18 -9.30 12.13 -10.36
CA GLU A 18 -10.06 13.20 -9.69
C GLU A 18 -9.22 14.00 -8.69
N ILE A 19 -8.02 13.49 -8.37
CA ILE A 19 -7.00 14.17 -7.59
C ILE A 19 -5.91 14.64 -8.55
N PRO A 20 -5.86 15.93 -8.93
CA PRO A 20 -4.82 16.44 -9.81
C PRO A 20 -3.44 16.27 -9.18
N LEU A 21 -2.48 15.75 -9.94
CA LEU A 21 -1.13 15.43 -9.45
C LEU A 21 -0.08 16.34 -10.09
N ILE A 22 -0.02 16.39 -11.44
CA ILE A 22 1.01 17.13 -12.19
C ILE A 22 0.98 18.63 -11.84
N GLY A 23 2.17 19.19 -11.54
CA GLY A 23 2.33 20.60 -11.19
C GLY A 23 2.04 20.94 -9.72
N ARG A 24 1.55 19.99 -8.94
CA ARG A 24 1.33 20.16 -7.49
C ARG A 24 2.51 19.60 -6.71
N THR A 25 2.73 20.11 -5.49
CA THR A 25 3.70 19.52 -4.59
C THR A 25 3.13 18.27 -3.92
N GLU A 26 4.01 17.36 -3.49
CA GLU A 26 3.63 16.18 -2.71
C GLU A 26 2.80 16.57 -1.48
N ALA A 27 3.20 17.65 -0.78
CA ALA A 27 2.47 18.17 0.38
C ALA A 27 1.06 18.68 0.03
N GLN A 28 0.87 19.30 -1.15
CA GLN A 28 -0.46 19.74 -1.60
C GLN A 28 -1.37 18.57 -1.92
N VAL A 29 -0.84 17.50 -2.51
CA VAL A 29 -1.61 16.29 -2.80
C VAL A 29 -1.93 15.53 -1.52
N SER A 30 -0.98 15.44 -0.59
CA SER A 30 -1.18 14.85 0.74
C SER A 30 -2.31 15.55 1.52
N ALA A 31 -2.35 16.89 1.47
CA ALA A 31 -3.42 17.66 2.10
C ALA A 31 -4.80 17.42 1.44
N ASP A 32 -4.84 17.24 0.10
CA ASP A 32 -6.08 16.92 -0.63
C ASP A 32 -6.58 15.51 -0.26
N ILE A 33 -5.70 14.49 -0.25
CA ILE A 33 -6.03 13.14 0.19
C ILE A 33 -6.58 13.17 1.63
N SER A 34 -5.90 13.90 2.53
CA SER A 34 -6.34 14.06 3.91
C SER A 34 -7.75 14.66 4.02
N ALA A 35 -8.03 15.72 3.25
CA ALA A 35 -9.35 16.34 3.23
C ALA A 35 -10.45 15.38 2.72
N ARG A 36 -10.11 14.54 1.72
CA ARG A 36 -11.03 13.52 1.19
C ARG A 36 -11.28 12.40 2.18
N LEU A 37 -10.27 11.94 2.92
CA LEU A 37 -10.46 10.95 4.01
C LEU A 37 -11.47 11.45 5.05
N ILE A 38 -11.37 12.70 5.48
CA ILE A 38 -12.35 13.33 6.39
C ILE A 38 -13.73 13.39 5.73
N ALA A 39 -13.82 13.81 4.46
CA ALA A 39 -15.09 13.88 3.74
C ALA A 39 -15.75 12.51 3.56
N GLU A 40 -14.97 11.44 3.46
CA GLU A 40 -15.45 10.04 3.38
C GLU A 40 -15.80 9.44 4.76
N GLY A 41 -15.61 10.21 5.83
CA GLY A 41 -16.12 9.87 7.16
C GLY A 41 -15.07 9.43 8.17
N HIS A 42 -13.78 9.59 7.89
CA HIS A 42 -12.77 9.41 8.93
C HIS A 42 -12.84 10.54 9.97
N ASP A 43 -12.72 10.19 11.22
CA ASP A 43 -12.70 11.14 12.34
C ASP A 43 -11.34 11.86 12.42
N VAL A 44 -10.28 11.12 12.09
CA VAL A 44 -8.89 11.59 12.10
C VAL A 44 -8.12 10.99 10.93
N VAL A 45 -7.25 11.78 10.30
CA VAL A 45 -6.24 11.29 9.36
C VAL A 45 -4.97 10.97 10.14
N ASN A 46 -4.55 9.71 10.11
CA ASN A 46 -3.35 9.27 10.81
C ASN A 46 -2.10 9.62 10.00
N PHE A 47 -2.16 9.45 8.69
CA PHE A 47 -1.09 9.79 7.75
C PHE A 47 -1.64 9.89 6.32
N ALA A 48 -0.88 10.58 5.46
CA ALA A 48 -1.09 10.64 4.02
C ALA A 48 0.27 10.87 3.34
N ILE A 49 1.00 9.79 3.08
CA ILE A 49 2.26 9.81 2.35
C ILE A 49 1.95 9.99 0.87
N VAL A 50 2.64 10.94 0.24
CA VAL A 50 2.68 11.10 -1.21
C VAL A 50 4.13 11.23 -1.61
N ALA A 51 4.61 10.30 -2.41
CA ALA A 51 6.00 10.22 -2.85
C ALA A 51 6.05 10.04 -4.37
N ALA A 52 6.71 10.94 -5.07
CA ALA A 52 6.78 10.94 -6.53
C ALA A 52 8.20 10.69 -7.03
N GLY A 53 8.34 9.92 -8.12
CA GLY A 53 9.61 9.63 -8.76
C GLY A 53 10.63 9.04 -7.79
N GLU A 54 11.80 9.67 -7.68
CA GLU A 54 12.90 9.21 -6.80
C GLU A 54 12.55 9.22 -5.31
N ASN A 55 11.65 10.11 -4.85
CA ASN A 55 11.19 10.15 -3.46
C ASN A 55 10.41 8.89 -3.08
N ALA A 56 9.73 8.27 -4.04
CA ALA A 56 9.02 7.01 -3.80
C ALA A 56 9.96 5.84 -3.43
N ALA A 57 11.27 5.96 -3.70
CA ALA A 57 12.26 4.97 -3.25
C ALA A 57 12.51 4.99 -1.73
N SER A 58 11.91 5.92 -1.00
CA SER A 58 11.95 5.98 0.47
C SER A 58 10.60 5.49 1.03
N PRO A 59 10.53 4.31 1.68
CA PRO A 59 9.26 3.75 2.17
C PRO A 59 8.47 4.67 3.11
N HIS A 60 9.18 5.47 3.92
CA HIS A 60 8.61 6.39 4.91
C HIS A 60 8.84 7.86 4.53
N HIS A 61 8.73 8.18 3.24
CA HIS A 61 8.89 9.55 2.75
C HIS A 61 7.87 10.50 3.39
N HIS A 62 8.34 11.70 3.77
CA HIS A 62 7.45 12.76 4.21
C HIS A 62 7.14 13.70 3.04
N PRO A 63 5.85 13.89 2.68
CA PRO A 63 5.47 14.77 1.57
C PRO A 63 6.01 16.19 1.74
N GLY A 64 6.75 16.67 0.73
CA GLY A 64 7.46 17.93 0.78
C GLY A 64 7.07 18.90 -0.34
N ALA A 65 7.96 19.85 -0.59
CA ALA A 65 7.80 20.87 -1.63
C ALA A 65 8.17 20.37 -3.03
N ARG A 66 8.56 19.10 -3.21
CA ARG A 66 8.84 18.53 -4.52
C ARG A 66 7.58 18.57 -5.38
N VAL A 67 7.73 19.11 -6.58
CA VAL A 67 6.64 19.21 -7.56
C VAL A 67 6.56 17.91 -8.36
N ILE A 68 5.39 17.32 -8.43
CA ILE A 68 5.08 16.11 -9.19
C ILE A 68 5.07 16.43 -10.69
N ARG A 69 5.68 15.57 -11.50
CA ARG A 69 5.87 15.78 -12.94
C ARG A 69 5.33 14.62 -13.76
N ALA A 70 5.05 14.87 -15.02
CA ALA A 70 4.79 13.80 -15.99
C ALA A 70 6.01 12.87 -16.13
N GLY A 71 5.76 11.58 -16.41
CA GLY A 71 6.79 10.56 -16.52
C GLY A 71 7.22 9.95 -15.20
N GLU A 72 6.48 10.18 -14.12
CA GLU A 72 6.82 9.67 -12.78
C GLU A 72 5.75 8.70 -12.25
N ILE A 73 6.20 7.73 -11.45
CA ILE A 73 5.32 6.99 -10.55
C ILE A 73 5.02 7.85 -9.33
N VAL A 74 3.78 7.81 -8.87
CA VAL A 74 3.35 8.45 -7.62
C VAL A 74 2.79 7.37 -6.71
N LEU A 75 3.44 7.16 -5.58
CA LEU A 75 2.99 6.31 -4.49
C LEU A 75 2.17 7.17 -3.53
N CYS A 76 0.94 6.75 -3.27
CA CYS A 76 0.06 7.35 -2.27
C CYS A 76 -0.31 6.28 -1.24
N ASP A 77 0.08 6.50 0.00
CA ASP A 77 -0.15 5.63 1.13
C ASP A 77 -0.83 6.44 2.24
N PHE A 78 -2.05 6.05 2.59
CA PHE A 78 -2.87 6.87 3.48
C PHE A 78 -3.85 6.04 4.29
N GLY A 79 -4.12 6.57 5.48
CA GLY A 79 -5.07 5.97 6.39
C GLY A 79 -5.54 6.94 7.47
N GLY A 80 -6.57 6.54 8.14
CA GLY A 80 -7.17 7.31 9.21
C GLY A 80 -8.00 6.45 10.15
N THR A 81 -8.53 7.07 11.17
CA THR A 81 -9.38 6.42 12.18
C THR A 81 -10.85 6.77 11.92
N MET A 82 -11.71 5.76 11.95
CA MET A 82 -13.17 5.89 11.88
C MET A 82 -13.81 5.05 12.98
N ALA A 83 -14.51 5.69 13.91
CA ALA A 83 -15.16 5.02 15.05
C ALA A 83 -14.16 4.09 15.79
N ASP A 84 -13.01 4.63 16.16
CA ASP A 84 -11.89 4.01 16.86
C ASP A 84 -11.09 2.95 16.06
N TYR A 85 -11.47 2.64 14.83
CA TYR A 85 -10.75 1.66 14.01
C TYR A 85 -9.94 2.34 12.88
N CYS A 86 -8.70 1.88 12.71
CA CYS A 86 -7.80 2.37 11.69
C CYS A 86 -8.09 1.76 10.32
N SER A 87 -7.80 2.53 9.27
CA SER A 87 -7.67 2.09 7.89
C SER A 87 -6.27 2.35 7.40
N ASP A 88 -5.85 1.58 6.39
CA ASP A 88 -4.58 1.70 5.72
C ASP A 88 -4.72 1.21 4.27
N ILE A 89 -4.09 1.92 3.33
CA ILE A 89 -4.08 1.55 1.92
C ILE A 89 -2.96 2.25 1.16
N THR A 90 -2.22 1.50 0.36
CA THR A 90 -1.26 2.08 -0.61
C THR A 90 -1.68 1.76 -2.03
N ARG A 91 -1.70 2.78 -2.88
CA ARG A 91 -1.85 2.65 -4.34
C ARG A 91 -0.81 3.49 -5.07
N CYS A 92 -0.40 2.98 -6.23
CA CYS A 92 0.47 3.71 -7.15
C CYS A 92 -0.28 4.08 -8.43
N VAL A 93 0.05 5.23 -8.98
CA VAL A 93 -0.35 5.65 -10.33
C VAL A 93 0.88 6.06 -11.11
N PHE A 94 0.85 5.98 -12.43
CA PHE A 94 1.92 6.46 -13.29
C PHE A 94 1.41 7.62 -14.18
N LEU A 95 2.19 8.68 -14.26
CA LEU A 95 1.82 9.90 -15.00
C LEU A 95 2.41 9.86 -16.42
N GLY A 96 1.60 9.48 -17.40
CA GLY A 96 2.02 9.21 -18.76
C GLY A 96 2.36 7.72 -18.97
N THR A 97 3.09 7.38 -20.04
CA THR A 97 3.43 5.99 -20.37
C THR A 97 4.56 5.47 -19.49
N PRO A 98 4.35 4.42 -18.68
CA PRO A 98 5.41 3.85 -17.84
C PRO A 98 6.49 3.20 -18.72
N PRO A 99 7.79 3.39 -18.40
CA PRO A 99 8.87 2.58 -18.97
C PRO A 99 8.68 1.10 -18.64
N SER A 100 9.22 0.21 -19.51
CA SER A 100 9.04 -1.24 -19.34
C SER A 100 9.55 -1.76 -17.98
N ASP A 101 10.67 -1.25 -17.50
CA ASP A 101 11.24 -1.65 -16.22
C ASP A 101 10.37 -1.28 -15.01
N VAL A 102 9.62 -0.17 -15.08
CA VAL A 102 8.61 0.21 -14.06
C VAL A 102 7.39 -0.70 -14.17
N ALA A 103 6.91 -0.94 -15.39
CA ALA A 103 5.76 -1.81 -15.63
C ALA A 103 6.04 -3.26 -15.20
N ASP A 104 7.23 -3.79 -15.52
CA ASP A 104 7.66 -5.14 -15.16
C ASP A 104 7.82 -5.28 -13.63
N ALA A 105 8.45 -4.29 -12.96
CA ALA A 105 8.58 -4.29 -11.50
C ALA A 105 7.21 -4.24 -10.81
N TYR A 106 6.26 -3.45 -11.35
CA TYR A 106 4.91 -3.38 -10.80
C TYR A 106 4.12 -4.68 -10.99
N ALA A 107 4.30 -5.35 -12.12
CA ALA A 107 3.68 -6.66 -12.36
C ALA A 107 4.17 -7.70 -11.34
N VAL A 108 5.47 -7.72 -11.04
CA VAL A 108 6.06 -8.57 -9.99
C VAL A 108 5.49 -8.22 -8.62
N LEU A 109 5.39 -6.94 -8.29
CA LEU A 109 4.82 -6.47 -7.02
C LEU A 109 3.37 -6.91 -6.85
N LYS A 110 2.56 -6.77 -7.90
CA LYS A 110 1.15 -7.19 -7.91
C LYS A 110 1.00 -8.70 -7.71
N GLU A 111 1.84 -9.51 -8.36
CA GLU A 111 1.88 -10.96 -8.17
C GLU A 111 2.27 -11.31 -6.72
N ALA A 112 3.29 -10.65 -6.17
CA ALA A 112 3.77 -10.87 -4.82
C ALA A 112 2.70 -10.54 -3.77
N GLN A 113 2.00 -9.42 -3.91
CA GLN A 113 0.92 -9.02 -3.01
C GLN A 113 -0.23 -10.03 -3.06
N ALA A 114 -0.66 -10.43 -4.25
CA ALA A 114 -1.74 -11.40 -4.42
C ALA A 114 -1.38 -12.78 -3.83
N ALA A 115 -0.15 -13.25 -4.01
CA ALA A 115 0.34 -14.51 -3.44
C ALA A 115 0.37 -14.46 -1.90
N SER A 116 0.83 -13.35 -1.33
CA SER A 116 0.84 -13.14 0.11
C SER A 116 -0.58 -13.12 0.69
N VAL A 117 -1.51 -12.41 0.06
CA VAL A 117 -2.94 -12.44 0.46
C VAL A 117 -3.49 -13.87 0.40
N ALA A 118 -3.27 -14.59 -0.70
CA ALA A 118 -3.77 -15.96 -0.85
C ALA A 118 -3.20 -16.93 0.21
N SER A 119 -1.98 -16.70 0.70
CA SER A 119 -1.34 -17.51 1.74
C SER A 119 -1.80 -17.19 3.17
N ALA A 120 -2.51 -16.08 3.37
CA ALA A 120 -2.90 -15.56 4.68
C ALA A 120 -4.13 -16.29 5.29
N VAL A 121 -4.06 -17.62 5.33
CA VAL A 121 -5.12 -18.48 5.87
C VAL A 121 -4.89 -18.76 7.36
N ILE A 122 -5.95 -19.12 8.10
CA ILE A 122 -5.85 -19.52 9.51
C ILE A 122 -4.85 -20.68 9.65
N GLY A 123 -3.92 -20.54 10.59
CA GLY A 123 -2.87 -21.53 10.88
C GLY A 123 -1.58 -21.33 10.08
N ALA A 124 -1.58 -20.52 9.00
CA ALA A 124 -0.34 -20.10 8.36
C ALA A 124 0.48 -19.24 9.34
N THR A 125 1.81 -19.42 9.36
CA THR A 125 2.67 -18.57 10.19
C THR A 125 2.87 -17.19 9.53
N CYS A 126 3.01 -16.14 10.33
CA CYS A 126 3.26 -14.79 9.82
C CYS A 126 4.50 -14.76 8.90
N GLU A 127 5.57 -15.51 9.23
CA GLU A 127 6.75 -15.63 8.37
C GLU A 127 6.44 -16.29 7.02
N SER A 128 5.53 -17.27 6.97
CA SER A 128 5.16 -17.93 5.71
C SER A 128 4.39 -16.99 4.78
N VAL A 129 3.60 -16.08 5.35
CA VAL A 129 2.88 -15.04 4.60
C VAL A 129 3.86 -13.96 4.08
N ASP A 130 4.87 -13.57 4.89
CA ASP A 130 5.97 -12.71 4.43
C ASP A 130 6.76 -13.37 3.31
N ALA A 131 7.14 -14.64 3.47
CA ALA A 131 7.91 -15.39 2.48
C ALA A 131 7.19 -15.49 1.13
N ALA A 132 5.86 -15.62 1.12
CA ALA A 132 5.08 -15.72 -0.13
C ALA A 132 5.27 -14.50 -1.04
N ALA A 133 5.33 -13.30 -0.48
CA ALA A 133 5.63 -12.09 -1.27
C ALA A 133 7.13 -11.96 -1.55
N ARG A 134 7.96 -12.14 -0.53
CA ARG A 134 9.39 -11.90 -0.59
C ARG A 134 10.11 -12.79 -1.61
N ASP A 135 9.72 -14.07 -1.69
CA ASP A 135 10.31 -15.02 -2.62
C ASP A 135 10.02 -14.67 -4.08
N ILE A 136 8.83 -14.19 -4.40
CA ILE A 136 8.47 -13.73 -5.75
C ILE A 136 9.33 -12.53 -6.14
N ILE A 137 9.41 -11.52 -5.27
CA ILE A 137 10.22 -10.33 -5.49
C ILE A 137 11.70 -10.69 -5.64
N ALA A 138 12.22 -11.59 -4.80
CA ALA A 138 13.61 -12.03 -4.86
C ALA A 138 13.93 -12.84 -6.14
N LYS A 139 13.05 -13.76 -6.56
CA LYS A 139 13.21 -14.53 -7.81
C LYS A 139 13.22 -13.64 -9.04
N ALA A 140 12.49 -12.52 -9.02
CA ALA A 140 12.48 -11.54 -10.08
C ALA A 140 13.71 -10.61 -10.07
N GLY A 141 14.64 -10.77 -9.11
CA GLY A 141 15.87 -9.97 -9.01
C GLY A 141 15.71 -8.66 -8.22
N PHE A 142 14.58 -8.46 -7.53
CA PHE A 142 14.33 -7.24 -6.73
C PHE A 142 14.46 -7.48 -5.22
N GLY A 143 15.00 -8.62 -4.77
CA GLY A 143 15.04 -9.00 -3.35
C GLY A 143 15.74 -7.97 -2.45
N GLU A 144 16.84 -7.36 -2.91
CA GLU A 144 17.57 -6.33 -2.17
C GLU A 144 16.79 -5.01 -2.02
N TYR A 145 15.77 -4.80 -2.84
CA TYR A 145 14.93 -3.60 -2.86
C TYR A 145 13.64 -3.74 -2.05
N PHE A 146 13.36 -4.92 -1.46
CA PHE A 146 12.26 -5.11 -0.52
C PHE A 146 12.79 -5.05 0.91
N VAL A 147 12.86 -3.86 1.47
CA VAL A 147 13.66 -3.52 2.67
C VAL A 147 12.89 -3.49 3.99
N HIS A 148 11.60 -3.80 3.98
CA HIS A 148 10.77 -3.81 5.19
C HIS A 148 9.97 -5.12 5.33
N ARG A 149 9.22 -5.28 6.40
CA ARG A 149 8.27 -6.39 6.64
C ARG A 149 7.13 -6.34 5.61
N THR A 150 6.49 -7.48 5.38
CA THR A 150 5.34 -7.56 4.46
C THR A 150 4.07 -6.93 5.06
N GLY A 151 3.98 -6.80 6.39
CA GLY A 151 2.82 -6.16 6.99
C GLY A 151 2.84 -6.11 8.51
N HIS A 152 1.80 -5.54 9.06
CA HIS A 152 1.58 -5.36 10.50
C HIS A 152 0.11 -5.53 10.85
N GLY A 153 -0.18 -5.92 12.07
CA GLY A 153 -1.53 -5.90 12.61
C GLY A 153 -2.11 -4.48 12.63
N ILE A 154 -3.40 -4.39 12.48
CA ILE A 154 -4.14 -3.13 12.50
C ILE A 154 -5.53 -3.35 13.14
N GLY A 155 -5.93 -2.40 13.95
CA GLY A 155 -7.24 -2.44 14.61
C GLY A 155 -7.57 -1.09 15.19
N MET A 156 -7.48 -0.96 16.50
CA MET A 156 -7.59 0.34 17.19
C MET A 156 -6.27 1.12 17.14
N GLU A 157 -5.15 0.41 16.97
CA GLU A 157 -3.86 1.02 16.70
C GLU A 157 -3.54 0.89 15.21
N ALA A 158 -2.81 1.86 14.66
CA ALA A 158 -2.36 1.79 13.27
C ALA A 158 -1.34 0.65 13.06
N HIS A 159 -0.52 0.36 14.07
CA HIS A 159 0.41 -0.76 14.08
C HIS A 159 0.27 -1.54 15.38
N GLU A 160 -0.12 -2.81 15.28
CA GLU A 160 -0.23 -3.74 16.41
C GLU A 160 0.19 -5.17 15.98
N GLU A 161 0.18 -6.13 16.89
CA GLU A 161 0.37 -7.54 16.53
C GLU A 161 -0.87 -8.09 15.76
N PRO A 162 -0.66 -9.06 14.84
CA PRO A 162 0.60 -9.75 14.51
C PRO A 162 1.41 -9.00 13.43
N TYR A 163 2.75 -9.04 13.54
CA TYR A 163 3.64 -8.55 12.47
C TYR A 163 3.90 -9.64 11.44
N ILE A 164 3.65 -9.33 10.16
CA ILE A 164 3.91 -10.22 9.02
C ILE A 164 5.36 -10.01 8.57
N VAL A 165 6.25 -10.81 9.13
CA VAL A 165 7.70 -10.62 8.99
C VAL A 165 8.44 -11.94 9.13
N ALA A 166 9.60 -12.05 8.48
CA ALA A 166 10.50 -13.20 8.60
C ALA A 166 10.86 -13.47 10.08
N GLY A 167 10.82 -14.76 10.50
CA GLY A 167 11.09 -15.21 11.87
C GLY A 167 9.89 -15.13 12.81
N ASN A 168 8.76 -14.56 12.42
CA ASN A 168 7.55 -14.58 13.23
C ASN A 168 6.75 -15.86 12.95
N ILE A 169 6.89 -16.85 13.82
CA ILE A 169 6.23 -18.16 13.73
C ILE A 169 4.80 -18.18 14.30
N LEU A 170 4.27 -17.03 14.74
CA LEU A 170 2.91 -16.93 15.24
C LEU A 170 1.92 -17.38 14.15
N PRO A 171 1.03 -18.35 14.42
CA PRO A 171 0.01 -18.74 13.46
C PRO A 171 -1.11 -17.69 13.41
N LEU A 172 -1.59 -17.39 12.21
CA LEU A 172 -2.76 -16.57 12.03
C LEU A 172 -4.00 -17.23 12.64
N ALA A 173 -4.76 -16.46 13.39
CA ALA A 173 -6.01 -16.87 14.00
C ALA A 173 -7.21 -16.16 13.36
N HIS A 174 -8.40 -16.72 13.56
CA HIS A 174 -9.63 -16.08 13.11
C HIS A 174 -9.77 -14.67 13.69
N GLY A 175 -10.01 -13.70 12.82
CA GLY A 175 -10.19 -12.30 13.20
C GLY A 175 -8.90 -11.46 13.27
N HIS A 176 -7.71 -12.07 13.12
CA HIS A 176 -6.51 -11.27 12.94
C HIS A 176 -6.66 -10.37 11.71
N ALA A 177 -6.52 -9.07 11.90
CA ALA A 177 -6.51 -8.06 10.85
C ALA A 177 -5.09 -7.49 10.71
N PHE A 178 -4.57 -7.42 9.50
CA PHE A 178 -3.19 -6.98 9.23
C PHE A 178 -3.05 -6.46 7.82
N SER A 179 -2.03 -5.61 7.59
CA SER A 179 -1.66 -5.17 6.25
C SER A 179 -0.90 -6.27 5.49
N ILE A 180 -1.05 -6.29 4.18
CA ILE A 180 -0.18 -6.98 3.23
C ILE A 180 0.28 -5.93 2.22
N GLU A 181 1.52 -5.48 2.37
CA GLU A 181 2.08 -4.27 1.75
C GLU A 181 3.49 -4.46 1.18
N PRO A 182 3.77 -5.50 0.38
CA PRO A 182 5.10 -5.61 -0.22
C PRO A 182 5.45 -4.37 -1.03
N GLY A 183 6.76 -4.08 -1.13
CA GLY A 183 7.26 -2.94 -1.88
C GLY A 183 8.60 -3.20 -2.55
N ILE A 184 8.88 -2.46 -3.61
CA ILE A 184 10.15 -2.45 -4.35
C ILE A 184 10.64 -1.01 -4.40
N TYR A 185 11.85 -0.74 -3.84
CA TYR A 185 12.38 0.61 -3.69
C TYR A 185 13.78 0.70 -4.29
N ILE A 186 13.89 1.24 -5.50
CA ILE A 186 15.17 1.35 -6.24
C ILE A 186 15.75 2.75 -6.00
N PRO A 187 16.82 2.88 -5.20
CA PRO A 187 17.37 4.17 -4.81
C PRO A 187 17.69 5.08 -6.00
N GLY A 188 17.29 6.34 -5.92
CA GLY A 188 17.53 7.35 -6.95
C GLY A 188 16.70 7.17 -8.23
N ARG A 189 15.77 6.21 -8.25
CA ARG A 189 14.93 5.94 -9.43
C ARG A 189 13.45 6.02 -9.12
N PHE A 190 12.92 5.01 -8.46
CA PHE A 190 11.50 4.92 -8.10
C PHE A 190 11.27 3.93 -6.96
N GLY A 191 10.14 4.04 -6.34
CA GLY A 191 9.61 3.02 -5.43
C GLY A 191 8.14 2.78 -5.69
N MET A 192 7.67 1.62 -5.25
CA MET A 192 6.27 1.23 -5.35
C MET A 192 5.90 0.31 -4.20
N ARG A 193 4.69 0.45 -3.71
CA ARG A 193 4.06 -0.42 -2.71
C ARG A 193 2.62 -0.67 -3.13
N LEU A 194 2.13 -1.87 -2.86
CA LEU A 194 0.74 -2.24 -3.05
C LEU A 194 0.23 -2.86 -1.76
N GLU A 195 -0.81 -2.29 -1.19
CA GLU A 195 -1.25 -2.61 0.16
C GLU A 195 -2.76 -2.73 0.28
N ASP A 196 -3.17 -3.78 0.98
CA ASP A 196 -4.51 -3.95 1.50
C ASP A 196 -4.47 -4.40 2.96
N ILE A 197 -5.51 -4.06 3.70
CA ILE A 197 -5.82 -4.72 4.96
C ILE A 197 -6.57 -6.02 4.67
N VAL A 198 -6.13 -7.09 5.32
CA VAL A 198 -6.71 -8.43 5.18
C VAL A 198 -7.12 -8.95 6.56
N VAL A 199 -8.25 -9.64 6.63
CA VAL A 199 -8.71 -10.34 7.84
C VAL A 199 -8.65 -11.85 7.59
N ALA A 200 -8.00 -12.59 8.48
CA ALA A 200 -8.01 -14.06 8.45
C ALA A 200 -9.38 -14.59 8.90
N THR A 201 -10.09 -15.30 8.03
CA THR A 201 -11.41 -15.86 8.31
C THR A 201 -11.47 -17.37 8.06
N ALA A 202 -12.52 -18.03 8.53
CA ALA A 202 -12.72 -19.46 8.29
C ALA A 202 -12.90 -19.81 6.79
N ASP A 203 -13.40 -18.84 6.01
CA ASP A 203 -13.62 -18.98 4.57
C ASP A 203 -12.39 -18.53 3.73
N GLY A 204 -11.27 -18.21 4.39
CA GLY A 204 -10.03 -17.72 3.79
C GLY A 204 -9.76 -16.24 4.11
N PRO A 205 -8.71 -15.67 3.53
CA PRO A 205 -8.36 -14.27 3.71
C PRO A 205 -9.44 -13.35 3.10
N LEU A 206 -9.89 -12.37 3.87
CA LEU A 206 -10.89 -11.41 3.45
C LEU A 206 -10.26 -10.02 3.33
N PRO A 207 -10.02 -9.50 2.11
CA PRO A 207 -9.54 -8.14 1.92
C PRO A 207 -10.58 -7.12 2.41
N MET A 208 -10.11 -6.09 3.11
CA MET A 208 -10.91 -4.96 3.55
C MET A 208 -10.88 -3.81 2.55
N ASN A 209 -9.95 -3.86 1.59
CA ASN A 209 -9.78 -2.91 0.50
C ASN A 209 -10.11 -3.59 -0.83
N THR A 210 -10.78 -2.87 -1.70
CA THR A 210 -11.30 -3.38 -2.99
C THR A 210 -10.92 -2.48 -4.18
N ALA A 211 -10.21 -1.38 -3.95
CA ALA A 211 -9.67 -0.52 -5.01
C ALA A 211 -8.74 -1.32 -5.93
N SER A 212 -8.71 -0.97 -7.23
CA SER A 212 -7.93 -1.72 -8.23
C SER A 212 -6.46 -1.85 -7.84
N HIS A 213 -5.88 -3.03 -8.09
CA HIS A 213 -4.46 -3.32 -7.92
C HIS A 213 -3.64 -3.03 -9.20
N ASP A 214 -4.27 -2.57 -10.27
CA ASP A 214 -3.55 -2.23 -11.49
C ASP A 214 -2.75 -0.93 -11.34
N LEU A 215 -1.61 -0.85 -12.03
CA LEU A 215 -0.91 0.41 -12.18
C LEU A 215 -1.73 1.29 -13.13
N VAL A 216 -2.49 2.20 -12.56
CA VAL A 216 -3.31 3.12 -13.34
C VAL A 216 -2.42 4.18 -13.99
N VAL A 217 -2.63 4.39 -15.28
CA VAL A 217 -1.94 5.42 -16.07
C VAL A 217 -2.83 6.65 -16.16
N LEU A 218 -2.33 7.77 -15.67
CA LEU A 218 -2.99 9.07 -15.75
C LEU A 218 -2.27 9.97 -16.76
N ALA A 219 -3.04 10.83 -17.44
CA ALA A 219 -2.52 11.76 -18.45
C ALA A 219 -2.02 13.06 -17.81
#